data_c2b783f19fc824743d85e50ef89a5f29
#
_entry.id   c2b783f19fc824743d85e50ef89a5f29
#
_cell.length_a   1.000
_cell.length_b   1.000
_cell.length_c   1.000
_cell.angle_alpha   90.00
_cell.angle_beta   90.00
_cell.angle_gamma   90.00
#
_symmetry.space_group_name_H-M   'P 1'
#
loop_
_entity.id
_entity.type
_entity.pdbx_description
1 polymer ?
#
loop_
_entity_poly.entity_id
_entity_poly.type
_entity_poly.pdbx_seq_one_letter_code
_entity_poly.pdbx_strand_id
1 'polypeptide(L)'
;IWPFMRTCHINLYAKDKDNDYCPICTKEHIYVPHSHQYMTERMNKNTFKKEYSTECFNRIVDESDKYGFLACFNHPIGSLQNYEDYIGMKNLWGIEWYNAGSNSDGMMESMQAVDDLLRAGQKVFPIAGDDSHDYDIIGCCFDMVKAENLSYEAVMSAFEKGDFYSSTGPEFYELYLEDNTLHISCSGVSKIFVNT
;
A
#
# COMPACT_ATOMS: atom_id res chain seq x y z
N ILE A 1 0.55 -1.32 16.92
CA ILE A 1 0.98 -0.13 17.66
C ILE A 1 2.47 -0.22 17.88
N TRP A 2 3.15 0.86 17.62
CA TRP A 2 4.58 0.99 17.78
C TRP A 2 4.89 1.72 19.10
N PRO A 3 6.02 1.44 19.75
CA PRO A 3 6.36 2.11 21.00
C PRO A 3 6.56 3.62 20.81
N PHE A 4 6.32 4.39 21.85
CA PHE A 4 6.58 5.84 21.92
C PHE A 4 5.78 6.72 20.94
N MET A 5 4.53 6.36 20.66
CA MET A 5 3.64 7.11 19.76
C MET A 5 4.12 7.24 18.31
N ARG A 6 5.14 6.51 17.91
CA ARG A 6 5.50 6.39 16.50
C ARG A 6 4.65 5.31 15.83
N THR A 7 4.23 5.56 14.62
CA THR A 7 3.36 4.67 13.86
C THR A 7 4.00 4.36 12.51
N CYS A 8 3.91 3.08 12.11
CA CYS A 8 4.19 2.66 10.75
C CYS A 8 3.12 1.63 10.36
N HIS A 9 2.27 1.97 9.44
CA HIS A 9 1.26 1.05 8.92
C HIS A 9 1.77 0.40 7.64
N ILE A 10 1.68 -0.92 7.60
CA ILE A 10 2.01 -1.72 6.42
C ILE A 10 0.85 -2.68 6.21
N ASN A 11 0.15 -2.53 5.10
CA ASN A 11 -0.86 -3.47 4.66
C ASN A 11 -0.19 -4.65 3.96
N LEU A 12 -0.72 -5.83 4.22
CA LEU A 12 -0.28 -7.07 3.60
C LEU A 12 -1.44 -7.66 2.81
N TYR A 13 -1.31 -7.68 1.49
CA TYR A 13 -2.30 -8.27 0.59
C TYR A 13 -1.88 -9.70 0.28
N ALA A 14 -2.66 -10.69 0.68
CA ALA A 14 -2.38 -12.09 0.37
C ALA A 14 -2.47 -12.33 -1.14
N LYS A 15 -1.48 -12.98 -1.74
CA LYS A 15 -1.50 -13.35 -3.17
C LYS A 15 -2.48 -14.49 -3.45
N ASP A 16 -2.72 -15.33 -2.45
CA ASP A 16 -3.68 -16.44 -2.48
C ASP A 16 -4.82 -16.17 -1.49
N LYS A 17 -6.07 -16.26 -1.97
CA LYS A 17 -7.28 -16.06 -1.16
C LYS A 17 -7.42 -17.03 0.02
N ASP A 18 -6.80 -18.20 -0.09
CA ASP A 18 -6.82 -19.24 0.93
C ASP A 18 -5.62 -19.15 1.90
N ASN A 19 -4.78 -18.11 1.78
CA ASN A 19 -3.68 -17.87 2.68
C ASN A 19 -4.17 -17.32 4.03
N ASP A 20 -4.25 -18.18 5.03
CA ASP A 20 -4.71 -17.89 6.38
C ASP A 20 -3.58 -17.61 7.40
N TYR A 21 -2.34 -17.49 6.92
CA TYR A 21 -1.18 -17.35 7.80
C TYR A 21 -0.36 -16.10 7.54
N CYS A 22 -0.36 -15.20 8.51
CA CYS A 22 0.51 -14.02 8.51
C CYS A 22 1.69 -14.23 9.50
N PRO A 23 2.95 -14.25 9.02
CA PRO A 23 4.11 -14.58 9.84
C PRO A 23 4.43 -13.54 10.91
N ILE A 24 4.01 -12.29 10.71
CA ILE A 24 4.28 -11.16 11.61
C ILE A 24 3.13 -10.90 12.61
N CYS A 25 1.99 -11.60 12.45
CA CYS A 25 0.90 -11.49 13.40
C CYS A 25 1.23 -12.27 14.67
N THR A 26 1.13 -11.61 15.82
CA THR A 26 1.39 -12.21 17.15
C THR A 26 0.30 -11.78 18.12
N LYS A 27 0.05 -12.58 19.16
CA LYS A 27 -0.92 -12.25 20.20
C LYS A 27 -0.65 -10.92 20.90
N GLU A 28 0.60 -10.55 21.03
CA GLU A 28 1.06 -9.34 21.72
C GLU A 28 0.77 -8.06 20.95
N HIS A 29 0.49 -8.15 19.63
CA HIS A 29 0.34 -7.01 18.73
C HIS A 29 -1.05 -6.90 18.11
N ILE A 30 -2.07 -7.49 18.74
CA ILE A 30 -3.44 -7.37 18.29
C ILE A 30 -4.16 -6.34 19.17
N TYR A 31 -4.46 -5.20 18.57
CA TYR A 31 -5.06 -4.07 19.28
C TYR A 31 -6.47 -3.74 18.80
N VAL A 32 -6.85 -4.25 17.63
CA VAL A 32 -8.18 -4.02 17.08
C VAL A 32 -9.18 -4.93 17.80
N PRO A 33 -10.28 -4.40 18.36
CA PRO A 33 -11.32 -5.21 18.95
C PRO A 33 -11.78 -6.33 18.02
N HIS A 34 -12.00 -7.51 18.58
CA HIS A 34 -12.44 -8.71 17.85
C HIS A 34 -11.44 -9.33 16.85
N SER A 35 -10.27 -8.75 16.63
CA SER A 35 -9.28 -9.30 15.69
C SER A 35 -8.68 -10.63 16.13
N HIS A 36 -8.74 -10.95 17.43
CA HIS A 36 -8.31 -12.25 17.96
C HIS A 36 -9.01 -13.45 17.31
N GLN A 37 -10.24 -13.29 16.84
CA GLN A 37 -11.01 -14.37 16.19
C GLN A 37 -10.41 -14.82 14.84
N TYR A 38 -9.60 -13.95 14.21
CA TYR A 38 -8.92 -14.24 12.95
C TYR A 38 -7.52 -14.84 13.14
N MET A 39 -7.07 -15.00 14.39
CA MET A 39 -5.78 -15.62 14.69
C MET A 39 -5.85 -17.14 14.57
N THR A 40 -5.12 -17.70 13.62
CA THR A 40 -4.98 -19.14 13.50
C THR A 40 -4.13 -19.72 14.64
N GLU A 41 -4.23 -21.03 14.87
CA GLU A 41 -3.40 -21.73 15.86
C GLU A 41 -1.89 -21.56 15.55
N ARG A 42 -1.55 -21.50 14.26
CA ARG A 42 -0.17 -21.26 13.79
C ARG A 42 0.31 -19.86 14.13
N MET A 43 -0.51 -18.82 13.86
CA MET A 43 -0.18 -17.43 14.20
C MET A 43 -0.01 -17.22 15.70
N ASN A 44 -0.80 -17.92 16.50
CA ASN A 44 -0.71 -17.87 17.96
C ASN A 44 0.66 -18.33 18.53
N LYS A 45 1.45 -19.01 17.74
CA LYS A 45 2.82 -19.47 18.07
C LYS A 45 3.91 -18.52 17.54
N ASN A 46 3.54 -17.49 16.78
CA ASN A 46 4.51 -16.51 16.27
C ASN A 46 5.13 -15.71 17.42
N THR A 47 6.42 -15.44 17.27
CA THR A 47 7.24 -14.68 18.24
C THR A 47 7.89 -13.46 17.58
N PHE A 48 7.31 -12.96 16.50
CA PHE A 48 7.85 -11.79 15.80
C PHE A 48 7.81 -10.57 16.70
N LYS A 49 8.96 -9.93 16.92
CA LYS A 49 9.06 -8.69 17.70
C LYS A 49 9.07 -7.50 16.76
N LYS A 50 8.19 -6.55 17.01
CA LYS A 50 8.08 -5.28 16.27
C LYS A 50 8.83 -4.19 17.02
N GLU A 51 9.77 -3.56 16.32
CA GLU A 51 10.52 -2.39 16.78
C GLU A 51 10.40 -1.29 15.74
N TYR A 52 10.25 -0.04 16.14
CA TYR A 52 10.20 1.06 15.19
C TYR A 52 11.60 1.34 14.64
N SER A 53 11.97 0.62 13.61
CA SER A 53 13.24 0.77 12.90
C SER A 53 13.09 0.31 11.44
N THR A 54 13.90 0.88 10.57
CA THR A 54 13.98 0.48 9.15
C THR A 54 14.33 -1.00 9.01
N GLU A 55 15.18 -1.54 9.86
CA GLU A 55 15.53 -2.96 9.88
C GLU A 55 14.31 -3.84 10.18
N CYS A 56 13.49 -3.42 11.14
CA CYS A 56 12.26 -4.15 11.46
C CYS A 56 11.23 -4.05 10.34
N PHE A 57 11.08 -2.88 9.70
CA PHE A 57 10.20 -2.71 8.55
C PHE A 57 10.62 -3.62 7.39
N ASN A 58 11.91 -3.67 7.07
CA ASN A 58 12.44 -4.57 6.06
C ASN A 58 12.21 -6.04 6.40
N ARG A 59 12.36 -6.43 7.67
CA ARG A 59 12.03 -7.80 8.12
C ARG A 59 10.55 -8.12 7.96
N ILE A 60 9.65 -7.16 8.22
CA ILE A 60 8.22 -7.33 8.00
C ILE A 60 7.95 -7.61 6.52
N VAL A 61 8.52 -6.81 5.62
CA VAL A 61 8.36 -6.96 4.18
C VAL A 61 8.91 -8.31 3.70
N ASP A 62 10.16 -8.61 4.07
CA ASP A 62 10.84 -9.84 3.64
C ASP A 62 10.14 -11.12 4.15
N GLU A 63 9.72 -11.13 5.43
CA GLU A 63 8.96 -12.26 5.96
C GLU A 63 7.58 -12.40 5.30
N SER A 64 6.92 -11.31 5.05
CA SER A 64 5.60 -11.32 4.40
C SER A 64 5.68 -11.83 2.96
N ASP A 65 6.68 -11.40 2.18
CA ASP A 65 6.88 -11.88 0.81
C ASP A 65 7.13 -13.40 0.75
N LYS A 66 7.95 -13.94 1.66
CA LYS A 66 8.18 -15.40 1.76
C LYS A 66 6.90 -16.21 1.96
N TYR A 67 5.89 -15.61 2.56
CA TYR A 67 4.59 -16.23 2.80
C TYR A 67 3.50 -15.76 1.85
N GLY A 68 3.89 -15.17 0.73
CA GLY A 68 2.97 -14.84 -0.36
C GLY A 68 2.11 -13.61 -0.13
N PHE A 69 2.68 -12.55 0.44
CA PHE A 69 2.03 -11.25 0.58
C PHE A 69 2.71 -10.18 -0.25
N LEU A 70 1.92 -9.23 -0.74
CA LEU A 70 2.40 -7.93 -1.22
C LEU A 70 2.36 -6.95 -0.05
N ALA A 71 3.46 -6.25 0.21
CA ALA A 71 3.54 -5.28 1.29
C ALA A 71 3.39 -3.85 0.76
N CYS A 72 2.41 -3.13 1.27
CA CYS A 72 2.16 -1.71 0.97
C CYS A 72 2.43 -0.85 2.21
N PHE A 73 3.26 0.16 2.06
CA PHE A 73 3.54 1.14 3.10
C PHE A 73 2.48 2.24 3.06
N ASN A 74 1.74 2.40 4.16
CA ASN A 74 0.56 3.25 4.19
C ASN A 74 0.84 4.65 4.70
N HIS A 75 0.15 5.62 4.13
CA HIS A 75 0.00 7.03 4.53
C HIS A 75 1.19 7.60 5.35
N PRO A 76 2.42 7.64 4.82
CA PRO A 76 3.58 8.09 5.60
C PRO A 76 3.41 9.51 6.18
N ILE A 77 2.78 10.43 5.47
CA ILE A 77 2.51 11.79 5.98
C ILE A 77 1.47 11.75 7.10
N GLY A 78 0.39 10.98 6.94
CA GLY A 78 -0.61 10.77 8.00
C GLY A 78 -0.02 10.13 9.26
N SER A 79 1.00 9.31 9.11
CA SER A 79 1.77 8.72 10.22
C SER A 79 2.89 9.62 10.75
N LEU A 80 3.01 10.86 10.27
CA LEU A 80 4.06 11.82 10.62
C LEU A 80 5.47 11.29 10.40
N GLN A 81 5.66 10.48 9.35
CA GLN A 81 6.94 9.93 8.95
C GLN A 81 7.66 10.89 8.01
N ASN A 82 8.96 10.92 8.11
CA ASN A 82 9.83 11.73 7.27
C ASN A 82 10.76 10.86 6.41
N TYR A 83 11.56 11.50 5.56
CA TYR A 83 12.50 10.84 4.66
C TYR A 83 13.38 9.77 5.34
N GLU A 84 13.88 10.04 6.54
CA GLU A 84 14.77 9.11 7.26
C GLU A 84 14.04 7.83 7.71
N ASP A 85 12.73 7.91 7.93
CA ASP A 85 11.92 6.78 8.38
C ASP A 85 11.70 5.76 7.26
N TYR A 86 11.60 6.21 5.99
CA TYR A 86 11.20 5.32 4.89
C TYR A 86 12.24 5.08 3.80
N ILE A 87 13.25 5.96 3.63
CA ILE A 87 14.19 5.84 2.50
C ILE A 87 15.01 4.54 2.51
N GLY A 88 15.22 3.98 3.68
CA GLY A 88 15.91 2.70 3.85
C GLY A 88 15.02 1.45 3.71
N MET A 89 13.71 1.61 3.51
CA MET A 89 12.80 0.49 3.26
C MET A 89 13.11 -0.15 1.90
N LYS A 90 12.96 -1.47 1.81
CA LYS A 90 13.30 -2.25 0.61
C LYS A 90 12.19 -3.24 0.31
N ASN A 91 12.13 -3.65 -0.97
CA ASN A 91 11.22 -4.69 -1.45
C ASN A 91 9.73 -4.40 -1.19
N LEU A 92 9.37 -3.14 -0.92
CA LEU A 92 7.98 -2.73 -0.89
C LEU A 92 7.34 -2.97 -2.26
N TRP A 93 6.17 -3.57 -2.29
CA TRP A 93 5.36 -3.65 -3.50
C TRP A 93 4.69 -2.32 -3.80
N GLY A 94 4.10 -1.67 -2.78
CA GLY A 94 3.36 -0.44 -2.94
C GLY A 94 3.60 0.57 -1.83
N ILE A 95 3.20 1.81 -2.10
CA ILE A 95 3.17 2.91 -1.15
C ILE A 95 1.88 3.69 -1.35
N GLU A 96 1.17 3.97 -0.28
CA GLU A 96 -0.04 4.78 -0.31
C GLU A 96 0.33 6.26 -0.47
N TRP A 97 0.13 6.78 -1.68
CA TRP A 97 0.41 8.18 -1.99
C TRP A 97 -0.72 9.10 -1.60
N TYR A 98 -1.96 8.61 -1.67
CA TYR A 98 -3.16 9.31 -1.25
C TYR A 98 -3.97 8.46 -0.28
N ASN A 99 -4.33 9.07 0.83
CA ASN A 99 -5.15 8.46 1.88
C ASN A 99 -6.26 9.45 2.25
N ALA A 100 -7.52 9.12 1.97
CA ALA A 100 -8.63 10.04 2.17
C ALA A 100 -8.87 10.36 3.64
N GLY A 101 -8.64 9.40 4.55
CA GLY A 101 -8.72 9.62 5.99
C GLY A 101 -7.70 10.64 6.47
N SER A 102 -6.43 10.46 6.12
CA SER A 102 -5.37 11.42 6.45
C SER A 102 -5.63 12.80 5.85
N ASN A 103 -6.12 12.85 4.60
CA ASN A 103 -6.42 14.12 3.93
C ASN A 103 -7.60 14.85 4.60
N SER A 104 -8.60 14.14 5.10
CA SER A 104 -9.72 14.72 5.86
C SER A 104 -9.25 15.37 7.17
N ASP A 105 -8.17 14.87 7.75
CA ASP A 105 -7.53 15.41 8.94
C ASP A 105 -6.52 16.55 8.64
N GLY A 106 -6.45 16.98 7.37
CA GLY A 106 -5.56 18.05 6.93
C GLY A 106 -4.13 17.62 6.65
N MET A 107 -3.85 16.32 6.57
CA MET A 107 -2.57 15.78 6.13
C MET A 107 -2.54 15.72 4.61
N MET A 108 -1.40 16.08 4.02
CA MET A 108 -1.26 16.11 2.56
C MET A 108 -0.94 14.74 1.98
N GLU A 109 -1.05 14.63 0.65
CA GLU A 109 -0.66 13.44 -0.09
C GLU A 109 0.82 13.11 0.08
N SER A 110 1.16 11.82 0.03
CA SER A 110 2.51 11.29 0.20
C SER A 110 3.30 11.19 -1.11
N MET A 111 3.04 12.07 -2.09
CA MET A 111 3.73 12.06 -3.39
C MET A 111 5.25 12.20 -3.28
N GLN A 112 5.74 12.98 -2.32
CA GLN A 112 7.17 13.13 -2.09
C GLN A 112 7.80 11.79 -1.68
N ALA A 113 7.15 11.00 -0.84
CA ALA A 113 7.67 9.70 -0.43
C ALA A 113 7.72 8.70 -1.61
N VAL A 114 6.74 8.76 -2.53
CA VAL A 114 6.77 7.98 -3.78
C VAL A 114 7.98 8.36 -4.62
N ASP A 115 8.16 9.68 -4.88
CA ASP A 115 9.28 10.19 -5.70
C ASP A 115 10.65 9.84 -5.09
N ASP A 116 10.80 9.98 -3.77
CA ASP A 116 12.03 9.64 -3.06
C ASP A 116 12.40 8.16 -3.22
N LEU A 117 11.44 7.26 -3.07
CA LEU A 117 11.68 5.81 -3.23
C LEU A 117 12.03 5.45 -4.68
N LEU A 118 11.31 6.02 -5.66
CA LEU A 118 11.61 5.82 -7.08
C LEU A 118 13.01 6.36 -7.44
N ARG A 119 13.39 7.56 -6.96
CA ARG A 119 14.73 8.13 -7.16
C ARG A 119 15.83 7.32 -6.48
N ALA A 120 15.51 6.64 -5.38
CA ALA A 120 16.42 5.69 -4.73
C ALA A 120 16.55 4.36 -5.50
N GLY A 121 15.89 4.23 -6.65
CA GLY A 121 15.94 3.05 -7.52
C GLY A 121 15.03 1.91 -7.08
N GLN A 122 14.07 2.18 -6.18
CA GLN A 122 13.09 1.18 -5.76
C GLN A 122 11.92 1.13 -6.73
N LYS A 123 11.44 -0.06 -7.04
CA LYS A 123 10.23 -0.26 -7.83
C LYS A 123 9.05 -0.39 -6.87
N VAL A 124 8.32 0.70 -6.67
CA VAL A 124 7.10 0.74 -5.86
C VAL A 124 5.92 1.23 -6.69
N PHE A 125 4.74 0.73 -6.39
CA PHE A 125 3.49 1.18 -7.02
C PHE A 125 2.76 2.16 -6.11
N PRO A 126 2.33 3.34 -6.64
CA PRO A 126 1.48 4.25 -5.87
C PRO A 126 0.07 3.68 -5.74
N ILE A 127 -0.44 3.64 -4.50
CA ILE A 127 -1.76 3.14 -4.13
C ILE A 127 -2.58 4.29 -3.56
N ALA A 128 -3.89 4.30 -3.80
CA ALA A 128 -4.81 5.22 -3.15
C ALA A 128 -5.82 4.42 -2.29
N GLY A 129 -6.05 4.87 -1.07
CA GLY A 129 -6.95 4.22 -0.13
C GLY A 129 -7.78 5.20 0.68
N ASP A 130 -9.05 4.88 0.92
CA ASP A 130 -9.93 5.70 1.74
C ASP A 130 -9.51 5.70 3.20
N ASP A 131 -8.96 4.59 3.70
CA ASP A 131 -8.67 4.37 5.14
C ASP A 131 -9.89 4.72 6.01
N SER A 132 -11.06 4.27 5.55
CA SER A 132 -12.35 4.70 6.06
C SER A 132 -12.63 4.10 7.43
N HIS A 133 -12.83 4.99 8.41
CA HIS A 133 -13.29 4.64 9.76
C HIS A 133 -14.76 5.03 9.99
N ASP A 134 -15.36 5.73 9.03
CA ASP A 134 -16.76 6.10 8.95
C ASP A 134 -17.26 6.09 7.49
N TYR A 135 -18.52 6.45 7.26
CA TYR A 135 -19.13 6.39 5.92
C TYR A 135 -18.84 7.59 5.02
N ASP A 136 -18.36 8.70 5.57
CA ASP A 136 -18.30 9.99 4.87
C ASP A 136 -17.20 10.06 3.81
N ILE A 137 -16.16 9.22 3.94
CA ILE A 137 -15.00 9.21 3.04
C ILE A 137 -14.93 7.99 2.13
N ILE A 138 -15.94 7.12 2.14
CA ILE A 138 -15.97 5.94 1.27
C ILE A 138 -16.09 6.35 -0.20
N GLY A 139 -15.15 5.89 -1.03
CA GLY A 139 -15.12 6.15 -2.46
C GLY A 139 -14.48 7.49 -2.84
N CYS A 140 -13.78 8.15 -1.90
CA CYS A 140 -13.04 9.39 -2.19
C CYS A 140 -11.81 9.14 -3.05
N CYS A 141 -11.24 7.94 -2.99
CA CYS A 141 -10.15 7.51 -3.85
C CYS A 141 -10.19 5.98 -4.06
N PHE A 142 -9.53 5.51 -5.10
CA PHE A 142 -9.59 4.11 -5.49
C PHE A 142 -8.45 3.73 -6.43
N ASP A 143 -8.21 2.43 -6.54
CA ASP A 143 -7.32 1.87 -7.56
C ASP A 143 -8.14 1.22 -8.67
N MET A 144 -7.93 1.69 -9.92
CA MET A 144 -8.56 1.13 -11.12
C MET A 144 -7.70 -0.01 -11.66
N VAL A 145 -8.23 -1.22 -11.57
CA VAL A 145 -7.48 -2.45 -11.89
C VAL A 145 -7.90 -2.99 -13.25
N LYS A 146 -6.91 -3.26 -14.12
CA LYS A 146 -7.10 -3.91 -15.41
C LYS A 146 -6.98 -5.42 -15.25
N ALA A 147 -8.08 -6.09 -14.91
CA ALA A 147 -8.17 -7.52 -14.74
C ALA A 147 -9.10 -8.17 -15.78
N GLU A 148 -8.86 -9.43 -16.13
CA GLU A 148 -9.70 -10.17 -17.10
C GLU A 148 -11.12 -10.42 -16.58
N ASN A 149 -11.28 -10.54 -15.26
CA ASN A 149 -12.54 -10.77 -14.56
C ASN A 149 -12.42 -10.38 -13.09
N LEU A 150 -13.52 -10.44 -12.32
CA LEU A 150 -13.57 -10.11 -10.88
C LEU A 150 -13.25 -11.31 -9.98
N SER A 151 -12.38 -12.23 -10.41
CA SER A 151 -11.85 -13.23 -9.48
C SER A 151 -10.71 -12.65 -8.65
N TYR A 152 -10.51 -13.23 -7.47
CA TYR A 152 -9.40 -12.84 -6.59
C TYR A 152 -8.05 -12.98 -7.31
N GLU A 153 -7.88 -14.11 -7.99
CA GLU A 153 -6.66 -14.44 -8.72
C GLU A 153 -6.36 -13.46 -9.86
N ALA A 154 -7.39 -13.06 -10.62
CA ALA A 154 -7.23 -12.10 -11.72
C ALA A 154 -6.85 -10.71 -11.20
N VAL A 155 -7.51 -10.24 -10.13
CA VAL A 155 -7.19 -8.94 -9.50
C VAL A 155 -5.79 -8.96 -8.89
N MET A 156 -5.43 -10.00 -8.14
CA MET A 156 -4.08 -10.10 -7.54
C MET A 156 -2.98 -10.22 -8.60
N SER A 157 -3.23 -10.94 -9.70
CA SER A 157 -2.30 -10.99 -10.84
C SER A 157 -2.08 -9.61 -11.47
N ALA A 158 -3.13 -8.80 -11.57
CA ALA A 158 -3.02 -7.44 -12.09
C ALA A 158 -2.21 -6.54 -11.12
N PHE A 159 -2.44 -6.65 -9.81
CA PHE A 159 -1.65 -5.94 -8.81
C PHE A 159 -0.16 -6.32 -8.85
N GLU A 160 0.18 -7.60 -8.93
CA GLU A 160 1.57 -8.05 -9.03
C GLU A 160 2.29 -7.49 -10.26
N LYS A 161 1.58 -7.34 -11.38
CA LYS A 161 2.13 -6.80 -12.64
C LYS A 161 2.18 -5.28 -12.69
N GLY A 162 1.39 -4.59 -11.86
CA GLY A 162 1.17 -3.16 -11.92
C GLY A 162 0.15 -2.75 -13.00
N ASP A 163 -0.76 -3.65 -13.38
CA ASP A 163 -1.83 -3.39 -14.34
C ASP A 163 -2.99 -2.64 -13.65
N PHE A 164 -2.67 -1.51 -13.04
CA PHE A 164 -3.63 -0.64 -12.36
C PHE A 164 -3.10 0.80 -12.27
N TYR A 165 -3.96 1.72 -11.92
CA TYR A 165 -3.61 3.09 -11.54
C TYR A 165 -4.47 3.56 -10.38
N SER A 166 -3.94 4.43 -9.54
CA SER A 166 -4.67 5.05 -8.44
C SER A 166 -5.27 6.39 -8.85
N SER A 167 -6.45 6.71 -8.31
CA SER A 167 -7.20 7.91 -8.67
C SER A 167 -7.98 8.50 -7.50
N THR A 168 -8.15 9.82 -7.55
CA THR A 168 -9.07 10.61 -6.72
C THR A 168 -10.27 11.12 -7.54
N GLY A 169 -10.59 10.45 -8.67
CA GLY A 169 -11.71 10.77 -9.55
C GLY A 169 -11.42 10.71 -11.04
N PRO A 170 -10.29 11.26 -11.55
CA PRO A 170 -9.95 11.17 -12.97
C PRO A 170 -9.78 9.72 -13.45
N GLU A 171 -10.19 9.46 -14.70
CA GLU A 171 -10.12 8.13 -15.30
C GLU A 171 -9.27 8.17 -16.57
N PHE A 172 -8.43 7.13 -16.76
CA PHE A 172 -7.80 6.85 -18.05
C PHE A 172 -8.69 5.93 -18.88
N TYR A 173 -8.93 6.31 -20.14
CA TYR A 173 -9.60 5.47 -21.13
C TYR A 173 -8.59 4.69 -21.95
N GLU A 174 -7.44 5.34 -22.26
CA GLU A 174 -6.30 4.72 -22.93
C GLU A 174 -5.00 5.28 -22.38
N LEU A 175 -4.02 4.41 -22.13
CA LEU A 175 -2.67 4.77 -21.75
C LEU A 175 -1.72 3.70 -22.28
N TYR A 176 -0.91 4.05 -23.28
CA TYR A 176 0.07 3.15 -23.88
C TYR A 176 1.23 3.88 -24.53
N LEU A 177 2.33 3.16 -24.71
CA LEU A 177 3.52 3.65 -25.40
C LEU A 177 3.67 2.89 -26.73
N GLU A 178 3.74 3.64 -27.85
CA GLU A 178 3.97 3.10 -29.18
C GLU A 178 4.99 3.98 -29.91
N ASP A 179 5.99 3.38 -30.53
CA ASP A 179 7.06 4.08 -31.25
C ASP A 179 7.66 5.28 -30.49
N ASN A 180 7.94 5.08 -29.20
CA ASN A 180 8.45 6.11 -28.29
C ASN A 180 7.52 7.32 -28.11
N THR A 181 6.24 7.15 -28.43
CA THR A 181 5.18 8.14 -28.25
C THR A 181 4.20 7.65 -27.17
N LEU A 182 3.97 8.48 -26.15
CA LEU A 182 2.98 8.20 -25.12
C LEU A 182 1.60 8.65 -25.56
N HIS A 183 0.66 7.72 -25.63
CA HIS A 183 -0.74 7.97 -25.95
C HIS A 183 -1.59 7.99 -24.67
N ILE A 184 -2.32 9.08 -24.47
CA ILE A 184 -3.17 9.28 -23.30
C ILE A 184 -4.56 9.73 -23.75
N SER A 185 -5.58 8.99 -23.34
CA SER A 185 -6.99 9.39 -23.38
C SER A 185 -7.56 9.27 -21.98
N CYS A 186 -8.12 10.35 -21.46
CA CYS A 186 -8.61 10.40 -20.07
C CYS A 186 -9.84 11.30 -19.94
N SER A 187 -10.49 11.25 -18.77
CA SER A 187 -11.54 12.20 -18.40
C SER A 187 -11.02 13.64 -18.41
N GLY A 188 -11.93 14.61 -18.34
CA GLY A 188 -11.56 16.03 -18.38
C GLY A 188 -10.67 16.42 -17.20
N VAL A 189 -9.42 16.79 -17.52
CA VAL A 189 -8.42 17.26 -16.55
C VAL A 189 -7.84 18.61 -17.03
N SER A 190 -7.37 19.42 -16.09
CA SER A 190 -6.78 20.72 -16.42
C SER A 190 -5.33 20.62 -16.91
N LYS A 191 -4.60 19.57 -16.48
CA LYS A 191 -3.18 19.36 -16.80
C LYS A 191 -2.84 17.88 -16.74
N ILE A 192 -1.86 17.49 -17.57
CA ILE A 192 -1.21 16.18 -17.53
C ILE A 192 0.29 16.45 -17.36
N PHE A 193 0.91 15.78 -16.40
CA PHE A 193 2.35 15.79 -16.20
C PHE A 193 2.91 14.40 -16.51
N VAL A 194 4.01 14.35 -17.23
CA VAL A 194 4.76 13.11 -17.48
C VAL A 194 6.14 13.30 -16.88
N ASN A 195 6.47 12.50 -15.87
CA ASN A 195 7.79 12.48 -15.25
C ASN A 195 8.54 11.23 -15.72
N THR A 196 9.81 11.39 -16.13
CA THR A 196 10.67 10.31 -16.65
C THR A 196 11.99 10.25 -15.89
#